data_a4391580c6b20d07479f87112cc6b0db
#
_entry.id   a4391580c6b20d07479f87112cc6b0db
#
_cell.length_a   1.000
_cell.length_b   1.000
_cell.length_c   1.000
_cell.angle_alpha   90.00
_cell.angle_beta   90.00
_cell.angle_gamma   90.00
#
_symmetry.space_group_name_H-M   'P 1'
#
loop_
_entity.id
_entity.type
_entity.pdbx_description
1 polymer ?
#
loop_
_entity_poly.entity_id
_entity_poly.type
_entity_poly.pdbx_seq_one_letter_code
_entity_poly.pdbx_strand_id
1 'polypeptide(L)'
;QNPHFIRARPSLIAKARRADLIICSGAGLEVGWLPILVQKSGAAVQPGAVGHLMTSEYVPIIEKPTAIDRSMGDLHPEGNPHIHLNPHNILLIADELAKRLEAINPNNSKIFKERLLDFKTRWQKAITQWEQESNFLKGSAVVVHHKSFSYFIEWLGLNQVGSLEPKPGIPPTSLHLENLLQQLD
;
A
#
# COMPACT_ATOMS: atom_id res chain seq x y z
N GLN A 1 5.23 -8.57 -10.37
CA GLN A 1 5.52 -9.55 -9.31
C GLN A 1 4.66 -9.20 -8.10
N ASN A 2 4.18 -10.20 -7.38
CA ASN A 2 3.47 -9.98 -6.12
C ASN A 2 4.46 -9.39 -5.08
N PRO A 3 4.17 -8.22 -4.48
CA PRO A 3 5.08 -7.55 -3.55
C PRO A 3 5.36 -8.33 -2.27
N HIS A 4 4.49 -9.28 -1.88
CA HIS A 4 4.73 -10.17 -0.75
C HIS A 4 5.91 -11.14 -0.99
N PHE A 5 6.18 -11.50 -2.26
CA PHE A 5 7.11 -12.59 -2.63
C PHE A 5 8.23 -12.14 -3.56
N ILE A 6 8.76 -10.94 -3.36
CA ILE A 6 9.93 -10.47 -4.09
C ILE A 6 11.18 -11.19 -3.55
N ARG A 7 12.06 -11.63 -4.45
CA ARG A 7 13.35 -12.19 -4.05
C ARG A 7 14.39 -11.06 -3.95
N ALA A 8 15.14 -11.01 -2.85
CA ALA A 8 16.28 -10.10 -2.67
C ALA A 8 17.45 -10.53 -3.58
N ARG A 9 17.31 -10.30 -4.89
CA ARG A 9 18.32 -10.67 -5.90
C ARG A 9 19.56 -9.79 -5.78
N PRO A 10 20.76 -10.27 -6.17
CA PRO A 10 22.00 -9.47 -6.16
C PRO A 10 21.86 -8.12 -6.86
N SER A 11 21.12 -8.07 -7.98
CA SER A 11 20.85 -6.82 -8.72
C SER A 11 20.02 -5.79 -7.92
N LEU A 12 19.05 -6.23 -7.12
CA LEU A 12 18.28 -5.35 -6.22
C LEU A 12 19.15 -4.87 -5.07
N ILE A 13 19.95 -5.73 -4.49
CA ILE A 13 20.92 -5.37 -3.42
C ILE A 13 21.90 -4.32 -3.95
N ALA A 14 22.44 -4.51 -5.16
CA ALA A 14 23.35 -3.54 -5.78
C ALA A 14 22.70 -2.18 -6.05
N LYS A 15 21.42 -2.14 -6.39
CA LYS A 15 20.63 -0.89 -6.50
C LYS A 15 20.43 -0.24 -5.15
N ALA A 16 20.01 -1.01 -4.14
CA ALA A 16 19.74 -0.50 -2.81
C ALA A 16 21.01 0.05 -2.11
N ARG A 17 22.18 -0.52 -2.39
CA ARG A 17 23.47 0.00 -1.90
C ARG A 17 23.79 1.41 -2.36
N ARG A 18 23.26 1.82 -3.51
CA ARG A 18 23.49 3.16 -4.14
C ARG A 18 22.29 4.06 -4.01
N ALA A 19 21.25 3.63 -3.31
CA ALA A 19 20.04 4.41 -3.12
C ALA A 19 20.23 5.42 -1.99
N ASP A 20 19.81 6.65 -2.23
CA ASP A 20 19.68 7.69 -1.21
C ASP A 20 18.29 7.62 -0.53
N LEU A 21 17.32 6.97 -1.18
CA LEU A 21 15.95 6.79 -0.71
C LEU A 21 15.40 5.44 -1.14
N ILE A 22 14.79 4.74 -0.19
CA ILE A 22 13.93 3.57 -0.41
C ILE A 22 12.51 3.93 0.03
N ILE A 23 11.53 3.65 -0.83
CA ILE A 23 10.11 3.86 -0.56
C ILE A 23 9.42 2.51 -0.61
N CYS A 24 8.73 2.16 0.46
CA CYS A 24 7.97 0.91 0.61
C CYS A 24 6.58 1.21 1.16
N SER A 25 5.65 0.28 0.94
CA SER A 25 4.31 0.38 1.54
C SER A 25 4.40 0.31 3.06
N GLY A 26 5.16 -0.61 3.60
CA GLY A 26 5.19 -0.89 5.03
C GLY A 26 4.02 -1.77 5.49
N ALA A 27 3.63 -1.66 6.75
CA ALA A 27 2.60 -2.50 7.38
C ALA A 27 2.81 -4.01 7.13
N GLY A 28 4.08 -4.45 7.09
CA GLY A 28 4.46 -5.86 6.92
C GLY A 28 4.41 -6.39 5.48
N LEU A 29 4.08 -5.57 4.46
CA LEU A 29 4.00 -6.05 3.07
C LEU A 29 5.32 -6.63 2.57
N GLU A 30 6.42 -5.97 2.89
CA GLU A 30 7.76 -6.30 2.40
C GLU A 30 8.59 -7.12 3.40
N VAL A 31 7.97 -7.62 4.48
CA VAL A 31 8.68 -8.30 5.59
C VAL A 31 9.53 -9.48 5.14
N GLY A 32 9.11 -10.19 4.09
CA GLY A 32 9.82 -11.38 3.58
C GLY A 32 11.13 -11.08 2.84
N TRP A 33 11.39 -9.83 2.43
CA TRP A 33 12.56 -9.52 1.59
C TRP A 33 13.25 -8.19 1.89
N LEU A 34 12.53 -7.17 2.35
CA LEU A 34 13.08 -5.84 2.59
C LEU A 34 14.18 -5.84 3.68
N PRO A 35 14.06 -6.55 4.82
CA PRO A 35 15.11 -6.58 5.85
C PRO A 35 16.45 -7.04 5.28
N ILE A 36 16.45 -8.06 4.42
CA ILE A 36 17.69 -8.59 3.78
C ILE A 36 18.29 -7.53 2.84
N LEU A 37 17.43 -6.82 2.09
CA LEU A 37 17.86 -5.77 1.17
C LEU A 37 18.51 -4.62 1.93
N VAL A 38 17.82 -4.12 2.96
CA VAL A 38 18.26 -2.98 3.77
C VAL A 38 19.53 -3.30 4.54
N GLN A 39 19.64 -4.48 5.16
CA GLN A 39 20.86 -4.91 5.86
C GLN A 39 22.12 -4.82 5.00
N LYS A 40 21.98 -5.02 3.68
CA LYS A 40 23.07 -4.97 2.70
C LYS A 40 23.21 -3.63 1.99
N SER A 41 22.41 -2.64 2.38
CA SER A 41 22.37 -1.30 1.77
C SER A 41 23.24 -0.30 2.54
N GLY A 42 23.37 0.93 1.98
CA GLY A 42 24.10 2.02 2.61
C GLY A 42 23.36 2.61 3.83
N ALA A 43 24.07 3.40 4.63
CA ALA A 43 23.55 4.02 5.84
C ALA A 43 22.36 4.95 5.58
N ALA A 44 22.30 5.56 4.40
CA ALA A 44 21.23 6.50 4.01
C ALA A 44 19.82 5.90 4.04
N VAL A 45 19.69 4.58 3.86
CA VAL A 45 18.41 3.87 3.75
C VAL A 45 18.16 2.87 4.88
N GLN A 46 18.93 2.94 5.95
CA GLN A 46 18.70 2.10 7.14
C GLN A 46 17.44 2.57 7.89
N PRO A 47 16.77 1.69 8.67
CA PRO A 47 15.65 2.08 9.50
C PRO A 47 15.99 3.29 10.38
N GLY A 48 15.11 4.29 10.41
CA GLY A 48 15.30 5.56 11.10
C GLY A 48 16.08 6.62 10.31
N ALA A 49 16.73 6.28 9.20
CA ALA A 49 17.37 7.26 8.33
C ALA A 49 16.33 8.02 7.47
N VAL A 50 16.68 9.23 7.05
CA VAL A 50 15.83 10.07 6.18
C VAL A 50 15.47 9.35 4.87
N GLY A 51 16.36 8.55 4.34
CA GLY A 51 16.15 7.76 3.12
C GLY A 51 15.37 6.47 3.30
N HIS A 52 14.82 6.19 4.50
CA HIS A 52 13.99 5.01 4.75
C HIS A 52 12.52 5.43 4.92
N LEU A 53 11.71 5.32 3.87
CA LEU A 53 10.31 5.74 3.88
C LEU A 53 9.37 4.54 3.82
N MET A 54 8.68 4.27 4.94
CA MET A 54 7.54 3.37 5.02
C MET A 54 6.27 4.19 4.93
N THR A 55 5.58 4.12 3.80
CA THR A 55 4.47 5.04 3.49
C THR A 55 3.24 4.81 4.35
N SER A 56 3.05 3.58 4.88
CA SER A 56 1.98 3.26 5.83
C SER A 56 2.04 4.05 7.14
N GLU A 57 3.22 4.57 7.53
CA GLU A 57 3.37 5.38 8.75
C GLU A 57 2.74 6.78 8.64
N TYR A 58 2.41 7.20 7.41
CA TYR A 58 1.96 8.57 7.10
C TYR A 58 0.52 8.64 6.60
N VAL A 59 -0.21 7.53 6.66
CA VAL A 59 -1.60 7.43 6.19
C VAL A 59 -2.47 6.71 7.21
N PRO A 60 -3.79 6.93 7.21
CA PRO A 60 -4.70 6.12 7.99
C PRO A 60 -4.60 4.65 7.61
N ILE A 61 -4.31 3.78 8.59
CA ILE A 61 -4.26 2.34 8.41
C ILE A 61 -5.57 1.70 8.85
N ILE A 62 -6.20 0.95 7.95
CA ILE A 62 -7.42 0.20 8.21
C ILE A 62 -7.12 -1.28 8.53
N GLU A 63 -8.13 -2.00 9.03
CA GLU A 63 -8.09 -3.43 9.30
C GLU A 63 -6.92 -3.87 10.20
N LYS A 64 -6.60 -3.09 11.23
CA LYS A 64 -5.66 -3.53 12.27
C LYS A 64 -6.29 -4.69 13.03
N PRO A 65 -5.68 -5.90 13.02
CA PRO A 65 -6.23 -7.04 13.73
C PRO A 65 -6.19 -6.82 15.25
N THR A 66 -7.25 -7.19 15.95
CA THR A 66 -7.30 -7.15 17.42
C THR A 66 -6.58 -8.34 18.07
N ALA A 67 -6.42 -9.44 17.33
CA ALA A 67 -5.66 -10.62 17.71
C ALA A 67 -4.91 -11.15 16.50
N ILE A 68 -3.70 -11.67 16.73
CA ILE A 68 -2.86 -12.26 15.68
C ILE A 68 -2.87 -13.76 15.91
N ASP A 69 -3.45 -14.51 14.97
CA ASP A 69 -3.44 -15.97 14.95
C ASP A 69 -2.95 -16.44 13.56
N ARG A 70 -1.98 -17.35 13.57
CA ARG A 70 -1.43 -17.94 12.33
C ARG A 70 -2.49 -18.67 11.48
N SER A 71 -3.61 -19.09 12.08
CA SER A 71 -4.73 -19.70 11.36
C SER A 71 -5.50 -18.73 10.47
N MET A 72 -5.24 -17.42 10.59
CA MET A 72 -5.95 -16.37 9.87
C MET A 72 -5.37 -16.06 8.47
N GLY A 73 -4.35 -16.81 8.02
CA GLY A 73 -3.71 -16.61 6.70
C GLY A 73 -2.64 -15.51 6.73
N ASP A 74 -2.42 -14.85 5.58
CA ASP A 74 -1.44 -13.76 5.41
C ASP A 74 -1.94 -12.45 6.05
N LEU A 75 -2.11 -12.45 7.37
CA LEU A 75 -2.47 -11.25 8.12
C LEU A 75 -1.27 -10.33 8.29
N HIS A 76 -1.53 -9.05 8.09
CA HIS A 76 -0.59 -7.98 8.38
C HIS A 76 -0.85 -7.43 9.79
N PRO A 77 0.05 -7.66 10.77
CA PRO A 77 -0.16 -7.25 12.16
C PRO A 77 -0.38 -5.75 12.34
N GLU A 78 0.21 -4.95 11.46
CA GLU A 78 0.15 -3.48 11.50
C GLU A 78 -1.09 -2.92 10.79
N GLY A 79 -1.89 -3.77 10.14
CA GLY A 79 -3.06 -3.42 9.34
C GLY A 79 -2.86 -3.64 7.84
N ASN A 80 -3.86 -3.27 7.04
CA ASN A 80 -3.84 -3.52 5.61
C ASN A 80 -2.79 -2.66 4.88
N PRO A 81 -1.79 -3.25 4.19
CA PRO A 81 -0.69 -2.52 3.56
C PRO A 81 -1.03 -1.95 2.16
N HIS A 82 -2.21 -2.23 1.63
CA HIS A 82 -2.60 -1.81 0.26
C HIS A 82 -3.08 -0.35 0.21
N ILE A 83 -2.42 0.51 0.95
CA ILE A 83 -2.73 1.93 1.17
C ILE A 83 -2.82 2.75 -0.12
N HIS A 84 -2.12 2.31 -1.17
CA HIS A 84 -2.07 2.97 -2.48
C HIS A 84 -3.38 2.92 -3.26
N LEU A 85 -4.33 2.09 -2.82
CA LEU A 85 -5.66 1.97 -3.44
C LEU A 85 -6.67 3.02 -2.94
N ASN A 86 -6.28 3.87 -1.99
CA ASN A 86 -7.01 5.11 -1.71
C ASN A 86 -6.19 6.30 -2.23
N PRO A 87 -6.66 7.03 -3.25
CA PRO A 87 -5.90 8.12 -3.87
C PRO A 87 -5.64 9.30 -2.93
N HIS A 88 -6.44 9.48 -1.88
CA HIS A 88 -6.19 10.50 -0.86
C HIS A 88 -4.90 10.21 -0.07
N ASN A 89 -4.56 8.95 0.16
CA ASN A 89 -3.32 8.54 0.81
C ASN A 89 -2.08 9.00 0.01
N ILE A 90 -2.17 9.02 -1.32
CA ILE A 90 -1.07 9.43 -2.19
C ILE A 90 -0.69 10.90 -1.98
N LEU A 91 -1.66 11.77 -1.63
CA LEU A 91 -1.38 13.17 -1.30
C LEU A 91 -0.55 13.29 -0.02
N LEU A 92 -0.87 12.50 1.02
CA LEU A 92 -0.14 12.48 2.27
C LEU A 92 1.29 11.92 2.08
N ILE A 93 1.40 10.85 1.29
CA ILE A 93 2.69 10.24 0.94
C ILE A 93 3.56 11.23 0.15
N ALA A 94 2.97 11.98 -0.78
CA ALA A 94 3.69 12.96 -1.58
C ALA A 94 4.26 14.10 -0.71
N ASP A 95 3.52 14.56 0.29
CA ASP A 95 3.98 15.57 1.25
C ASP A 95 5.22 15.06 2.02
N GLU A 96 5.17 13.84 2.54
CA GLU A 96 6.30 13.26 3.27
C GLU A 96 7.49 12.97 2.36
N LEU A 97 7.24 12.45 1.15
CA LEU A 97 8.30 12.22 0.17
C LEU A 97 9.05 13.52 -0.17
N ALA A 98 8.34 14.61 -0.38
CA ALA A 98 8.98 15.90 -0.68
C ALA A 98 9.86 16.38 0.46
N LYS A 99 9.41 16.28 1.73
CA LYS A 99 10.21 16.61 2.91
C LYS A 99 11.52 15.82 2.95
N ARG A 100 11.46 14.52 2.68
CA ARG A 100 12.65 13.66 2.67
C ARG A 100 13.59 14.01 1.54
N LEU A 101 13.07 14.27 0.33
CA LEU A 101 13.87 14.71 -0.80
C LEU A 101 14.57 16.05 -0.53
N GLU A 102 13.90 17.00 0.13
CA GLU A 102 14.49 18.26 0.57
C GLU A 102 15.61 18.04 1.59
N ALA A 103 15.43 17.14 2.53
CA ALA A 103 16.44 16.82 3.53
C ALA A 103 17.66 16.08 2.91
N ILE A 104 17.44 15.20 1.93
CA ILE A 104 18.51 14.49 1.21
C ILE A 104 19.27 15.44 0.28
N ASN A 105 18.57 16.34 -0.39
CA ASN A 105 19.18 17.27 -1.35
C ASN A 105 18.63 18.71 -1.18
N PRO A 106 19.09 19.46 -0.18
CA PRO A 106 18.61 20.81 0.13
C PRO A 106 18.79 21.81 -1.03
N ASN A 107 19.80 21.62 -1.87
CA ASN A 107 20.07 22.50 -3.00
C ASN A 107 18.94 22.49 -4.05
N ASN A 108 18.15 21.42 -4.09
CA ASN A 108 17.00 21.26 -4.99
C ASN A 108 15.65 21.47 -4.30
N SER A 109 15.63 22.00 -3.07
CA SER A 109 14.39 22.17 -2.27
C SER A 109 13.31 22.94 -3.04
N LYS A 110 13.67 24.01 -3.76
CA LYS A 110 12.73 24.80 -4.58
C LYS A 110 12.05 23.92 -5.63
N ILE A 111 12.83 23.11 -6.34
CA ILE A 111 12.32 22.21 -7.40
C ILE A 111 11.37 21.17 -6.81
N PHE A 112 11.70 20.61 -5.65
CA PHE A 112 10.84 19.60 -4.99
C PHE A 112 9.51 20.22 -4.56
N LYS A 113 9.50 21.43 -4.00
CA LYS A 113 8.28 22.17 -3.63
C LYS A 113 7.39 22.49 -4.84
N GLU A 114 7.99 22.99 -5.92
CA GLU A 114 7.26 23.29 -7.14
C GLU A 114 6.61 22.03 -7.75
N ARG A 115 7.35 20.94 -7.80
CA ARG A 115 6.84 19.65 -8.30
C ARG A 115 5.77 19.04 -7.39
N LEU A 116 5.92 19.19 -6.08
CA LEU A 116 4.88 18.73 -5.13
C LEU A 116 3.58 19.49 -5.36
N LEU A 117 3.66 20.83 -5.48
CA LEU A 117 2.47 21.66 -5.72
C LEU A 117 1.77 21.30 -7.04
N ASP A 118 2.53 21.17 -8.13
CA ASP A 118 2.00 20.75 -9.43
C ASP A 118 1.35 19.35 -9.34
N PHE A 119 2.05 18.39 -8.72
CA PHE A 119 1.51 17.04 -8.53
C PHE A 119 0.21 17.07 -7.73
N LYS A 120 0.18 17.74 -6.58
CA LYS A 120 -1.03 17.80 -5.72
C LYS A 120 -2.20 18.42 -6.44
N THR A 121 -1.96 19.48 -7.22
CA THR A 121 -3.02 20.15 -8.02
C THR A 121 -3.62 19.20 -9.04
N ARG A 122 -2.78 18.52 -9.82
CA ARG A 122 -3.26 17.57 -10.85
C ARG A 122 -3.92 16.34 -10.21
N TRP A 123 -3.35 15.83 -9.11
CA TRP A 123 -3.87 14.64 -8.44
C TRP A 123 -5.23 14.91 -7.78
N GLN A 124 -5.38 16.06 -7.11
CA GLN A 124 -6.66 16.46 -6.52
C GLN A 124 -7.75 16.62 -7.57
N LYS A 125 -7.41 17.21 -8.73
CA LYS A 125 -8.35 17.30 -9.87
C LYS A 125 -8.76 15.91 -10.36
N ALA A 126 -7.80 14.98 -10.45
CA ALA A 126 -8.09 13.60 -10.86
C ALA A 126 -8.98 12.89 -9.84
N ILE A 127 -8.73 13.04 -8.53
CA ILE A 127 -9.58 12.48 -7.46
C ILE A 127 -11.02 12.98 -7.64
N THR A 128 -11.22 14.28 -7.76
CA THR A 128 -12.56 14.87 -7.94
C THR A 128 -13.27 14.30 -9.17
N GLN A 129 -12.55 14.16 -10.27
CA GLN A 129 -13.09 13.56 -11.49
C GLN A 129 -13.48 12.08 -11.27
N TRP A 130 -12.60 11.27 -10.67
CA TRP A 130 -12.87 9.85 -10.41
C TRP A 130 -14.06 9.66 -9.47
N GLU A 131 -14.17 10.48 -8.42
CA GLU A 131 -15.30 10.43 -7.48
C GLU A 131 -16.63 10.80 -8.17
N GLN A 132 -16.62 11.77 -9.08
CA GLN A 132 -17.80 12.12 -9.88
C GLN A 132 -18.18 10.99 -10.84
N GLU A 133 -17.18 10.44 -11.56
CA GLU A 133 -17.40 9.37 -12.54
C GLU A 133 -17.84 8.05 -11.88
N SER A 134 -17.39 7.77 -10.65
CA SER A 134 -17.71 6.54 -9.92
C SER A 134 -18.88 6.66 -8.95
N ASN A 135 -19.53 7.83 -8.83
CA ASN A 135 -20.58 8.04 -7.83
C ASN A 135 -21.76 7.07 -7.96
N PHE A 136 -22.04 6.57 -9.16
CA PHE A 136 -23.09 5.58 -9.42
C PHE A 136 -22.78 4.20 -8.82
N LEU A 137 -21.50 3.94 -8.45
CA LEU A 137 -21.08 2.68 -7.84
C LEU A 137 -21.33 2.63 -6.33
N LYS A 138 -21.64 3.76 -5.71
CA LYS A 138 -21.83 3.84 -4.25
C LYS A 138 -22.92 2.88 -3.78
N GLY A 139 -22.56 2.01 -2.81
CA GLY A 139 -23.44 0.96 -2.30
C GLY A 139 -23.52 -0.29 -3.16
N SER A 140 -22.87 -0.31 -4.34
CA SER A 140 -22.84 -1.50 -5.20
C SER A 140 -22.16 -2.66 -4.51
N ALA A 141 -22.79 -3.85 -4.61
CA ALA A 141 -22.23 -5.09 -4.07
C ALA A 141 -21.03 -5.55 -4.90
N VAL A 142 -19.94 -5.93 -4.23
CA VAL A 142 -18.74 -6.45 -4.87
C VAL A 142 -18.21 -7.69 -4.18
N VAL A 143 -17.70 -8.64 -4.96
CA VAL A 143 -16.94 -9.78 -4.48
C VAL A 143 -15.48 -9.56 -4.87
N VAL A 144 -14.56 -9.72 -3.92
CA VAL A 144 -13.13 -9.57 -4.15
C VAL A 144 -12.45 -10.94 -4.20
N HIS A 145 -11.31 -11.05 -4.88
CA HIS A 145 -10.50 -12.24 -4.81
C HIS A 145 -9.73 -12.30 -3.48
N HIS A 146 -9.02 -11.22 -3.16
CA HIS A 146 -8.15 -11.05 -1.99
C HIS A 146 -8.46 -9.72 -1.30
N LYS A 147 -8.16 -9.58 -0.03
CA LYS A 147 -8.37 -8.35 0.76
C LYS A 147 -7.48 -7.15 0.38
N SER A 148 -6.98 -7.13 -0.86
CA SER A 148 -6.18 -5.99 -1.35
C SER A 148 -7.01 -4.72 -1.52
N PHE A 149 -8.32 -4.85 -1.79
CA PHE A 149 -9.15 -3.76 -2.26
C PHE A 149 -9.89 -2.98 -1.17
N SER A 150 -9.65 -3.25 0.10
CA SER A 150 -10.39 -2.63 1.21
C SER A 150 -10.35 -1.09 1.17
N TYR A 151 -9.19 -0.50 0.89
CA TYR A 151 -9.07 0.96 0.73
C TYR A 151 -9.86 1.51 -0.46
N PHE A 152 -9.90 0.79 -1.57
CA PHE A 152 -10.65 1.16 -2.76
C PHE A 152 -12.15 1.08 -2.51
N ILE A 153 -12.58 0.03 -1.82
CA ILE A 153 -13.98 -0.20 -1.42
C ILE A 153 -14.45 0.91 -0.49
N GLU A 154 -13.65 1.25 0.52
CA GLU A 154 -13.95 2.33 1.46
C GLU A 154 -14.01 3.69 0.74
N TRP A 155 -13.04 3.99 -0.13
CA TRP A 155 -12.98 5.24 -0.88
C TRP A 155 -14.21 5.45 -1.77
N LEU A 156 -14.66 4.43 -2.50
CA LEU A 156 -15.81 4.51 -3.42
C LEU A 156 -17.15 4.22 -2.72
N GLY A 157 -17.15 3.87 -1.44
CA GLY A 157 -18.38 3.50 -0.71
C GLY A 157 -19.06 2.27 -1.27
N LEU A 158 -18.29 1.29 -1.77
CA LEU A 158 -18.78 0.00 -2.22
C LEU A 158 -19.17 -0.89 -1.03
N ASN A 159 -20.01 -1.90 -1.28
CA ASN A 159 -20.38 -2.89 -0.28
C ASN A 159 -19.72 -4.23 -0.61
N GLN A 160 -18.70 -4.63 0.13
CA GLN A 160 -18.09 -5.95 -0.03
C GLN A 160 -19.01 -7.02 0.57
N VAL A 161 -19.60 -7.85 -0.28
CA VAL A 161 -20.51 -8.94 0.09
C VAL A 161 -19.84 -10.30 0.16
N GLY A 162 -18.58 -10.41 -0.29
CA GLY A 162 -17.84 -11.67 -0.20
C GLY A 162 -16.39 -11.57 -0.64
N SER A 163 -15.66 -12.68 -0.41
CA SER A 163 -14.29 -12.87 -0.90
C SER A 163 -14.13 -14.27 -1.47
N LEU A 164 -13.43 -14.41 -2.60
CA LEU A 164 -13.12 -15.72 -3.18
C LEU A 164 -12.14 -16.50 -2.31
N GLU A 165 -11.16 -15.83 -1.69
CA GLU A 165 -10.31 -16.44 -0.69
C GLU A 165 -11.07 -16.55 0.65
N PRO A 166 -11.16 -17.75 1.27
CA PRO A 166 -11.79 -17.91 2.59
C PRO A 166 -11.02 -17.20 3.70
N LYS A 167 -9.70 -17.06 3.51
CA LYS A 167 -8.78 -16.26 4.34
C LYS A 167 -7.68 -15.71 3.43
N PRO A 168 -7.08 -14.55 3.76
CA PRO A 168 -6.02 -13.95 2.95
C PRO A 168 -4.89 -14.95 2.64
N GLY A 169 -4.57 -15.12 1.35
CA GLY A 169 -3.50 -16.02 0.88
C GLY A 169 -3.86 -17.50 0.87
N ILE A 170 -5.10 -17.89 1.24
CA ILE A 170 -5.57 -19.28 1.17
C ILE A 170 -6.44 -19.44 -0.08
N PRO A 171 -6.03 -20.32 -1.04
CA PRO A 171 -6.79 -20.53 -2.27
C PRO A 171 -8.24 -20.93 -2.01
N PRO A 172 -9.21 -20.50 -2.86
CA PRO A 172 -10.59 -20.88 -2.74
C PRO A 172 -10.78 -22.39 -2.89
N THR A 173 -11.68 -22.96 -2.09
CA THR A 173 -12.15 -24.36 -2.23
C THR A 173 -13.52 -24.37 -2.91
N SER A 174 -13.89 -25.48 -3.56
CA SER A 174 -15.21 -25.65 -4.19
C SER A 174 -16.34 -25.41 -3.19
N LEU A 175 -16.22 -25.96 -1.97
CA LEU A 175 -17.20 -25.76 -0.92
C LEU A 175 -17.36 -24.30 -0.50
N HIS A 176 -16.25 -23.56 -0.38
CA HIS A 176 -16.29 -22.15 -0.06
C HIS A 176 -17.00 -21.34 -1.16
N LEU A 177 -16.71 -21.65 -2.44
CA LEU A 177 -17.35 -20.98 -3.58
C LEU A 177 -18.85 -21.31 -3.67
N GLU A 178 -19.26 -22.55 -3.42
CA GLU A 178 -20.66 -22.95 -3.37
C GLU A 178 -21.43 -22.19 -2.26
N ASN A 179 -20.83 -22.11 -1.06
CA ASN A 179 -21.42 -21.35 0.04
C ASN A 179 -21.51 -19.85 -0.28
N LEU A 180 -20.50 -19.29 -0.93
CA LEU A 180 -20.51 -17.89 -1.34
C LEU A 180 -21.61 -17.60 -2.35
N LEU A 181 -21.80 -18.47 -3.35
CA LEU A 181 -22.90 -18.36 -4.32
C LEU A 181 -24.26 -18.37 -3.63
N GLN A 182 -24.48 -19.30 -2.69
CA GLN A 182 -25.75 -19.37 -1.92
C GLN A 182 -26.01 -18.12 -1.05
N GLN A 183 -24.97 -17.37 -0.66
CA GLN A 183 -25.12 -16.12 0.10
C GLN A 183 -25.44 -14.92 -0.80
N LEU A 184 -25.17 -15.03 -2.11
CA LEU A 184 -25.36 -13.96 -3.08
C LEU A 184 -26.71 -14.04 -3.81
N ASP A 185 -27.39 -15.21 -3.76
CA ASP A 185 -28.74 -15.43 -4.27
C ASP A 185 -29.79 -14.91 -3.27
#